data_e853f48d52a01cc9cc8f5c6567cf2ae8
#
_entry.id   e853f48d52a01cc9cc8f5c6567cf2ae8
#
_cell.length_a   1.000
_cell.length_b   1.000
_cell.length_c   1.000
_cell.angle_alpha   90.00
_cell.angle_beta   90.00
_cell.angle_gamma   90.00
#
_symmetry.space_group_name_H-M   'P 1'
#
loop_
_entity.id
_entity.type
_entity.pdbx_description
1 polymer ?
#
loop_
_entity_poly.entity_id
_entity_poly.type
_entity_poly.pdbx_seq_one_letter_code
_entity_poly.pdbx_strand_id
1 'polypeptide(L)'
;MELKDEGAEVVMLVFDVRDREEARRLLAELPEEWRKVDVLVNNAGLALGLEPEQVGNPDDWDTMIDTNIKGLLTMTRLVVPGMVERNRGHVINIGSIAGDAAYAGGNVYCATKAAVKAITDGLRIDVADTAVRVTNLKPGLVETNFSNVRFHGDADRAAKVYEGIKPLTGDDIADVAVYVANAPEHVQIAEVTILATHQASGSVIKRT
;
A
#
# COMPACT_ATOMS: atom_id res chain seq x y z
N MET A 1 9.61 -0.62 18.19
CA MET A 1 9.62 -0.28 19.62
C MET A 1 9.27 1.18 19.84
N GLU A 2 9.57 2.06 18.89
CA GLU A 2 9.25 3.51 18.93
C GLU A 2 7.81 3.82 19.35
N LEU A 3 6.80 3.15 18.78
CA LEU A 3 5.39 3.38 19.14
C LEU A 3 5.07 3.10 20.62
N LYS A 4 5.74 2.11 21.24
CA LYS A 4 5.56 1.84 22.67
C LYS A 4 6.19 2.95 23.53
N ASP A 5 7.29 3.49 23.07
CA ASP A 5 8.01 4.58 23.77
C ASP A 5 7.18 5.89 23.73
N GLU A 6 6.30 6.02 22.72
CA GLU A 6 5.30 7.10 22.62
C GLU A 6 3.98 6.80 23.34
N GLY A 7 3.90 5.70 24.07
CA GLY A 7 2.74 5.35 24.90
C GLY A 7 1.62 4.59 24.18
N ALA A 8 1.85 4.13 22.93
CA ALA A 8 0.87 3.30 22.24
C ALA A 8 0.93 1.84 22.74
N GLU A 9 -0.22 1.19 22.86
CA GLU A 9 -0.29 -0.26 22.98
C GLU A 9 0.01 -0.89 21.62
N VAL A 10 0.90 -1.88 21.58
CA VAL A 10 1.34 -2.50 20.33
C VAL A 10 1.35 -4.02 20.45
N VAL A 11 0.65 -4.69 19.53
CA VAL A 11 0.77 -6.13 19.29
C VAL A 11 1.43 -6.33 17.93
N MET A 12 2.51 -7.09 17.91
CA MET A 12 3.24 -7.40 16.69
C MET A 12 2.93 -8.83 16.23
N LEU A 13 2.35 -8.95 15.03
CA LEU A 13 2.11 -10.22 14.36
C LEU A 13 3.08 -10.31 13.17
N VAL A 14 3.98 -11.30 13.19
CA VAL A 14 4.98 -11.49 12.14
C VAL A 14 4.55 -12.63 11.24
N PHE A 15 4.15 -12.32 10.01
CA PHE A 15 3.75 -13.29 8.99
C PHE A 15 3.90 -12.73 7.58
N ASP A 16 3.87 -13.61 6.59
CA ASP A 16 3.80 -13.22 5.18
C ASP A 16 2.34 -13.00 4.77
N VAL A 17 2.01 -11.84 4.24
CA VAL A 17 0.63 -11.52 3.80
C VAL A 17 0.12 -12.43 2.68
N ARG A 18 1.02 -13.17 2.01
CA ARG A 18 0.69 -14.20 1.02
C ARG A 18 0.16 -15.48 1.66
N ASP A 19 0.50 -15.73 2.92
CA ASP A 19 0.02 -16.89 3.70
C ASP A 19 -1.33 -16.56 4.34
N ARG A 20 -2.41 -16.95 3.65
CA ARG A 20 -3.79 -16.69 4.08
C ARG A 20 -4.16 -17.43 5.36
N GLU A 21 -3.66 -18.65 5.53
CA GLU A 21 -4.02 -19.46 6.69
C GLU A 21 -3.33 -18.93 7.94
N GLU A 22 -2.06 -18.55 7.84
CA GLU A 22 -1.33 -17.95 8.94
C GLU A 22 -1.91 -16.58 9.33
N ALA A 23 -2.23 -15.72 8.34
CA ALA A 23 -2.91 -14.45 8.58
C ALA A 23 -4.23 -14.64 9.34
N ARG A 24 -5.05 -15.60 8.91
CA ARG A 24 -6.32 -15.92 9.56
C ARG A 24 -6.12 -16.41 10.99
N ARG A 25 -5.18 -17.33 11.19
CA ARG A 25 -4.88 -17.91 12.50
C ARG A 25 -4.46 -16.83 13.49
N LEU A 26 -3.47 -16.02 13.13
CA LEU A 26 -2.93 -14.97 14.00
C LEU A 26 -3.97 -13.91 14.36
N LEU A 27 -4.79 -13.45 13.40
CA LEU A 27 -5.87 -12.51 13.68
C LEU A 27 -6.96 -13.11 14.58
N ALA A 28 -7.27 -14.40 14.42
CA ALA A 28 -8.27 -15.06 15.26
C ALA A 28 -7.78 -15.27 16.71
N GLU A 29 -6.48 -15.40 16.92
CA GLU A 29 -5.85 -15.55 18.25
C GLU A 29 -5.74 -14.22 19.02
N LEU A 30 -5.95 -13.07 18.36
CA LEU A 30 -5.97 -11.78 19.05
C LEU A 30 -7.13 -11.72 20.08
N PRO A 31 -6.92 -11.06 21.23
CA PRO A 31 -8.00 -10.69 22.12
C PRO A 31 -9.13 -9.95 21.39
N GLU A 32 -10.35 -10.05 21.88
CA GLU A 32 -11.54 -9.51 21.19
C GLU A 32 -11.43 -8.02 20.93
N GLU A 33 -10.90 -7.25 21.86
CA GLU A 33 -10.68 -5.82 21.75
C GLU A 33 -9.74 -5.44 20.59
N TRP A 34 -8.73 -6.27 20.30
CA TRP A 34 -7.79 -6.06 19.20
C TRP A 34 -8.34 -6.47 17.83
N ARG A 35 -9.42 -7.26 17.81
CA ARG A 35 -10.11 -7.64 16.57
C ARG A 35 -11.07 -6.57 16.06
N LYS A 36 -11.40 -5.58 16.88
CA LYS A 36 -12.27 -4.45 16.52
C LYS A 36 -11.47 -3.35 15.80
N VAL A 37 -10.94 -3.67 14.63
CA VAL A 37 -10.10 -2.77 13.84
C VAL A 37 -10.91 -1.60 13.31
N ASP A 38 -10.52 -0.37 13.64
CA ASP A 38 -11.14 0.87 13.13
C ASP A 38 -10.47 1.36 11.84
N VAL A 39 -9.16 1.16 11.69
CA VAL A 39 -8.41 1.54 10.49
C VAL A 39 -7.53 0.38 10.03
N LEU A 40 -7.69 -0.04 8.79
CA LEU A 40 -6.80 -1.00 8.12
C LEU A 40 -5.94 -0.25 7.11
N VAL A 41 -4.62 -0.25 7.29
CA VAL A 41 -3.69 0.26 6.28
C VAL A 41 -3.04 -0.91 5.56
N ASN A 42 -3.45 -1.16 4.31
CA ASN A 42 -2.82 -2.15 3.44
C ASN A 42 -1.57 -1.53 2.81
N ASN A 43 -0.47 -1.59 3.55
CA ASN A 43 0.82 -1.03 3.14
C ASN A 43 1.77 -2.08 2.55
N ALA A 44 1.61 -3.36 2.89
CA ALA A 44 2.45 -4.43 2.38
C ALA A 44 2.43 -4.45 0.84
N GLY A 45 3.60 -4.31 0.23
CA GLY A 45 3.75 -4.27 -1.22
C GLY A 45 5.19 -4.05 -1.64
N LEU A 46 5.53 -4.53 -2.83
CA LEU A 46 6.87 -4.45 -3.39
C LEU A 46 6.82 -4.33 -4.92
N ALA A 47 7.95 -3.92 -5.48
CA ALA A 47 8.28 -4.10 -6.89
C ALA A 47 9.57 -4.93 -7.00
N LEU A 48 9.67 -5.75 -8.04
CA LEU A 48 10.86 -6.53 -8.35
C LEU A 48 11.22 -6.34 -9.82
N GLY A 49 12.50 -6.16 -10.08
CA GLY A 49 13.03 -5.96 -11.42
C GLY A 49 12.64 -4.62 -12.08
N LEU A 50 13.22 -4.38 -13.22
CA LEU A 50 12.92 -3.27 -14.13
C LEU A 50 13.24 -3.67 -15.58
N GLU A 51 13.19 -4.94 -15.86
CA GLU A 51 13.46 -5.51 -17.17
C GLU A 51 12.21 -5.39 -18.06
N PRO A 52 12.39 -5.23 -19.40
CA PRO A 52 11.29 -5.37 -20.35
C PRO A 52 10.57 -6.72 -20.18
N GLU A 53 9.25 -6.74 -20.41
CA GLU A 53 8.41 -7.92 -20.17
C GLU A 53 8.92 -9.20 -20.84
N GLN A 54 9.44 -9.11 -22.07
CA GLN A 54 9.90 -10.27 -22.84
C GLN A 54 11.14 -10.96 -22.26
N VAL A 55 11.81 -10.36 -21.25
CA VAL A 55 13.00 -10.92 -20.58
C VAL A 55 12.89 -10.86 -19.04
N GLY A 56 11.75 -10.45 -18.52
CA GLY A 56 11.52 -10.35 -17.08
C GLY A 56 11.44 -11.71 -16.40
N ASN A 57 11.66 -11.74 -15.09
CA ASN A 57 11.62 -12.96 -14.30
C ASN A 57 10.19 -13.30 -13.85
N PRO A 58 9.60 -14.45 -14.26
CA PRO A 58 8.25 -14.85 -13.82
C PRO A 58 8.09 -15.00 -12.31
N ASP A 59 9.13 -15.44 -11.58
CA ASP A 59 9.06 -15.59 -10.12
C ASP A 59 8.89 -14.22 -9.42
N ASP A 60 9.50 -13.16 -9.98
CA ASP A 60 9.31 -11.79 -9.54
C ASP A 60 7.86 -11.32 -9.79
N TRP A 61 7.29 -11.70 -10.93
CA TRP A 61 5.90 -11.36 -11.26
C TRP A 61 4.93 -12.04 -10.30
N ASP A 62 5.09 -13.33 -10.05
CA ASP A 62 4.26 -14.08 -9.11
C ASP A 62 4.36 -13.47 -7.70
N THR A 63 5.57 -13.13 -7.25
CA THR A 63 5.79 -12.47 -5.96
C THR A 63 5.09 -11.12 -5.87
N MET A 64 5.14 -10.29 -6.93
CA MET A 64 4.45 -9.00 -6.98
C MET A 64 2.93 -9.17 -6.95
N ILE A 65 2.40 -10.11 -7.73
CA ILE A 65 0.94 -10.39 -7.79
C ILE A 65 0.45 -10.91 -6.45
N ASP A 66 1.15 -11.89 -5.88
CA ASP A 66 0.77 -12.53 -4.63
C ASP A 66 0.81 -11.53 -3.46
N THR A 67 1.83 -10.67 -3.40
CA THR A 67 1.95 -9.68 -2.32
C THR A 67 0.98 -8.52 -2.53
N ASN A 68 1.07 -7.83 -3.69
CA ASN A 68 0.38 -6.55 -3.89
C ASN A 68 -1.12 -6.70 -4.11
N ILE A 69 -1.57 -7.85 -4.64
CA ILE A 69 -2.98 -8.10 -4.95
C ILE A 69 -3.57 -9.10 -3.97
N LYS A 70 -3.06 -10.35 -3.92
CA LYS A 70 -3.66 -11.39 -3.10
C LYS A 70 -3.48 -11.11 -1.60
N GLY A 71 -2.32 -10.59 -1.18
CA GLY A 71 -2.07 -10.18 0.19
C GLY A 71 -3.03 -9.09 0.66
N LEU A 72 -3.21 -8.04 -0.15
CA LEU A 72 -4.17 -6.96 0.12
C LEU A 72 -5.61 -7.51 0.24
N LEU A 73 -6.03 -8.36 -0.70
CA LEU A 73 -7.35 -8.98 -0.66
C LEU A 73 -7.53 -9.87 0.57
N THR A 74 -6.49 -10.60 0.98
CA THR A 74 -6.51 -11.44 2.19
C THR A 74 -6.78 -10.59 3.43
N MET A 75 -6.01 -9.53 3.65
CA MET A 75 -6.20 -8.67 4.81
C MET A 75 -7.55 -7.95 4.79
N THR A 76 -7.96 -7.45 3.64
CA THR A 76 -9.28 -6.83 3.43
C THR A 76 -10.40 -7.81 3.80
N ARG A 77 -10.36 -9.05 3.30
CA ARG A 77 -11.37 -10.09 3.57
C ARG A 77 -11.44 -10.50 5.04
N LEU A 78 -10.32 -10.44 5.75
CA LEU A 78 -10.27 -10.80 7.17
C LEU A 78 -10.79 -9.67 8.09
N VAL A 79 -10.62 -8.41 7.70
CA VAL A 79 -10.90 -7.25 8.57
C VAL A 79 -12.23 -6.56 8.25
N VAL A 80 -12.53 -6.34 6.97
CA VAL A 80 -13.69 -5.53 6.55
C VAL A 80 -15.04 -6.06 7.02
N PRO A 81 -15.31 -7.37 7.09
CA PRO A 81 -16.60 -7.86 7.61
C PRO A 81 -16.92 -7.34 9.02
N GLY A 82 -15.94 -7.29 9.91
CA GLY A 82 -16.14 -6.72 11.24
C GLY A 82 -16.36 -5.20 11.23
N MET A 83 -15.79 -4.46 10.27
CA MET A 83 -16.08 -3.04 10.07
C MET A 83 -17.54 -2.84 9.60
N VAL A 84 -17.99 -3.63 8.62
CA VAL A 84 -19.35 -3.58 8.09
C VAL A 84 -20.38 -3.91 9.19
N GLU A 85 -20.14 -4.98 9.97
CA GLU A 85 -21.00 -5.36 11.08
C GLU A 85 -21.17 -4.26 12.13
N ARG A 86 -20.07 -3.56 12.45
CA ARG A 86 -20.08 -2.42 13.38
C ARG A 86 -20.55 -1.11 12.72
N ASN A 87 -20.79 -1.11 11.42
CA ASN A 87 -21.07 0.08 10.61
C ASN A 87 -20.04 1.20 10.84
N ARG A 88 -18.76 0.83 10.97
CA ARG A 88 -17.67 1.75 11.28
C ARG A 88 -16.34 1.15 10.82
N GLY A 89 -15.53 1.95 10.11
CA GLY A 89 -14.18 1.56 9.73
C GLY A 89 -13.61 2.41 8.60
N HIS A 90 -12.32 2.26 8.39
CA HIS A 90 -11.63 2.91 7.29
C HIS A 90 -10.55 2.00 6.71
N VAL A 91 -10.62 1.67 5.44
CA VAL A 91 -9.58 0.95 4.71
C VAL A 91 -8.76 1.96 3.92
N ILE A 92 -7.46 1.98 4.16
CA ILE A 92 -6.49 2.81 3.43
C ILE A 92 -5.54 1.87 2.67
N ASN A 93 -5.64 1.86 1.36
CA ASN A 93 -4.78 1.07 0.49
C ASN A 93 -3.64 1.95 -0.04
N ILE A 94 -2.40 1.46 0.08
CA ILE A 94 -1.24 2.14 -0.52
C ILE A 94 -1.11 1.71 -1.98
N GLY A 95 -1.70 2.53 -2.85
CA GLY A 95 -1.58 2.43 -4.28
C GLY A 95 -0.23 2.92 -4.82
N SER A 96 -0.27 3.59 -5.95
CA SER A 96 0.86 4.30 -6.57
C SER A 96 0.36 5.06 -7.80
N ILE A 97 1.06 6.12 -8.20
CA ILE A 97 0.90 6.71 -9.54
C ILE A 97 1.24 5.73 -10.67
N ALA A 98 1.99 4.68 -10.38
CA ALA A 98 2.25 3.57 -11.30
C ALA A 98 0.97 2.80 -11.71
N GLY A 99 -0.10 2.90 -10.92
CA GLY A 99 -1.41 2.35 -11.27
C GLY A 99 -2.20 3.18 -12.28
N ASP A 100 -1.80 4.42 -12.53
CA ASP A 100 -2.48 5.31 -13.48
C ASP A 100 -1.89 5.21 -14.90
N ALA A 101 -0.57 4.97 -14.99
CA ALA A 101 0.12 4.87 -16.27
C ALA A 101 1.36 3.96 -16.14
N ALA A 102 1.54 3.07 -17.10
CA ALA A 102 2.71 2.22 -17.17
C ALA A 102 3.97 3.00 -17.59
N TYR A 103 5.12 2.51 -17.14
CA TYR A 103 6.43 3.00 -17.55
C TYR A 103 7.34 1.82 -17.96
N ALA A 104 8.39 2.11 -18.74
CA ALA A 104 9.26 1.09 -19.27
C ALA A 104 9.88 0.21 -18.17
N GLY A 105 9.81 -1.11 -18.32
CA GLY A 105 10.30 -2.10 -17.38
C GLY A 105 9.47 -2.27 -16.10
N GLY A 106 8.41 -1.46 -15.91
CA GLY A 106 7.56 -1.52 -14.72
C GLY A 106 6.20 -2.16 -14.93
N ASN A 107 5.96 -2.82 -16.06
CA ASN A 107 4.67 -3.32 -16.52
C ASN A 107 3.88 -4.13 -15.48
N VAL A 108 4.46 -5.19 -14.91
CA VAL A 108 3.76 -6.03 -13.93
C VAL A 108 3.51 -5.28 -12.62
N TYR A 109 4.49 -4.50 -12.12
CA TYR A 109 4.26 -3.64 -10.96
C TYR A 109 3.14 -2.63 -11.23
N CYS A 110 3.14 -1.96 -12.39
CA CYS A 110 2.08 -1.04 -12.79
C CYS A 110 0.71 -1.74 -12.85
N ALA A 111 0.65 -2.95 -13.41
CA ALA A 111 -0.55 -3.76 -13.45
C ALA A 111 -1.06 -4.11 -12.04
N THR A 112 -0.17 -4.48 -11.10
CA THR A 112 -0.58 -4.72 -9.70
C THR A 112 -1.14 -3.47 -9.04
N LYS A 113 -0.56 -2.28 -9.29
CA LYS A 113 -1.04 -1.02 -8.71
C LYS A 113 -2.32 -0.50 -9.40
N ALA A 114 -2.52 -0.79 -10.67
CA ALA A 114 -3.80 -0.59 -11.35
C ALA A 114 -4.89 -1.52 -10.77
N ALA A 115 -4.55 -2.77 -10.46
CA ALA A 115 -5.44 -3.69 -9.77
C ALA A 115 -5.81 -3.18 -8.36
N VAL A 116 -4.83 -2.67 -7.58
CA VAL A 116 -5.11 -2.05 -6.27
C VAL A 116 -6.10 -0.90 -6.39
N LYS A 117 -5.97 -0.03 -7.40
CA LYS A 117 -6.94 1.03 -7.67
C LYS A 117 -8.33 0.46 -7.92
N ALA A 118 -8.46 -0.49 -8.84
CA ALA A 118 -9.74 -1.10 -9.19
C ALA A 118 -10.39 -1.82 -8.00
N ILE A 119 -9.59 -2.56 -7.20
CA ILE A 119 -10.04 -3.23 -5.97
C ILE A 119 -10.53 -2.21 -4.94
N THR A 120 -9.81 -1.09 -4.78
CA THR A 120 -10.22 -0.01 -3.85
C THR A 120 -11.54 0.63 -4.26
N ASP A 121 -11.70 0.91 -5.55
CA ASP A 121 -12.94 1.49 -6.10
C ASP A 121 -14.11 0.49 -5.96
N GLY A 122 -13.87 -0.80 -6.25
CA GLY A 122 -14.87 -1.88 -6.09
C GLY A 122 -15.29 -2.04 -4.62
N LEU A 123 -14.35 -2.11 -3.70
CA LEU A 123 -14.66 -2.21 -2.27
C LEU A 123 -15.50 -1.02 -1.80
N ARG A 124 -15.20 0.20 -2.26
CA ARG A 124 -15.98 1.41 -1.92
C ARG A 124 -17.42 1.30 -2.40
N ILE A 125 -17.64 0.68 -3.56
CA ILE A 125 -18.99 0.40 -4.08
C ILE A 125 -19.70 -0.65 -3.21
N ASP A 126 -18.99 -1.73 -2.87
CA ASP A 126 -19.54 -2.87 -2.11
C ASP A 126 -19.98 -2.49 -0.68
N VAL A 127 -19.35 -1.45 -0.07
CA VAL A 127 -19.67 -0.99 1.28
C VAL A 127 -20.44 0.34 1.31
N ALA A 128 -20.95 0.79 0.17
CA ALA A 128 -21.56 2.13 0.04
C ALA A 128 -22.85 2.31 0.88
N ASP A 129 -23.46 1.24 1.33
CA ASP A 129 -24.61 1.23 2.25
C ASP A 129 -24.22 1.26 3.74
N THR A 130 -22.92 1.41 4.03
CA THR A 130 -22.36 1.44 5.39
C THR A 130 -21.58 2.76 5.64
N ALA A 131 -21.17 2.97 6.90
CA ALA A 131 -20.25 4.05 7.26
C ALA A 131 -18.76 3.68 7.11
N VAL A 132 -18.43 2.58 6.42
CA VAL A 132 -17.05 2.18 6.13
C VAL A 132 -16.48 3.03 5.01
N ARG A 133 -15.34 3.68 5.27
CA ARG A 133 -14.64 4.51 4.27
C ARG A 133 -13.53 3.70 3.59
N VAL A 134 -13.23 4.03 2.34
CA VAL A 134 -12.19 3.34 1.56
C VAL A 134 -11.39 4.35 0.75
N THR A 135 -10.10 4.44 1.03
CA THR A 135 -9.19 5.42 0.42
C THR A 135 -8.05 4.73 -0.32
N ASN A 136 -7.67 5.27 -1.47
CA ASN A 136 -6.46 4.94 -2.20
C ASN A 136 -5.42 6.06 -2.04
N LEU A 137 -4.31 5.81 -1.36
CA LEU A 137 -3.18 6.74 -1.37
C LEU A 137 -2.22 6.34 -2.48
N LYS A 138 -1.89 7.29 -3.36
CA LYS A 138 -1.03 7.05 -4.54
C LYS A 138 0.27 7.86 -4.44
N PRO A 139 1.29 7.32 -3.77
CA PRO A 139 2.60 7.95 -3.73
C PRO A 139 3.27 7.94 -5.11
N GLY A 140 4.09 8.99 -5.33
CA GLY A 140 5.14 8.99 -6.34
C GLY A 140 6.42 8.35 -5.83
N LEU A 141 7.55 9.01 -6.06
CA LEU A 141 8.88 8.59 -5.60
C LEU A 141 9.01 8.83 -4.09
N VAL A 142 9.07 7.74 -3.33
CA VAL A 142 9.32 7.74 -1.88
C VAL A 142 10.63 7.03 -1.61
N GLU A 143 11.55 7.68 -0.92
CA GLU A 143 12.82 7.06 -0.51
C GLU A 143 12.60 6.19 0.72
N THR A 144 12.68 4.89 0.52
CA THR A 144 12.56 3.84 1.54
C THR A 144 13.42 2.64 1.11
N ASN A 145 13.32 1.53 1.83
CA ASN A 145 13.96 0.28 1.40
C ASN A 145 13.36 -0.34 0.12
N PHE A 146 12.32 0.28 -0.45
CA PHE A 146 11.60 -0.22 -1.63
C PHE A 146 12.53 -0.43 -2.84
N SER A 147 13.42 0.53 -3.13
CA SER A 147 14.34 0.42 -4.26
C SER A 147 15.40 -0.66 -4.06
N ASN A 148 15.87 -0.87 -2.82
CA ASN A 148 16.79 -1.98 -2.51
C ASN A 148 16.10 -3.34 -2.76
N VAL A 149 14.85 -3.49 -2.31
CA VAL A 149 14.05 -4.70 -2.58
C VAL A 149 13.85 -4.90 -4.07
N ARG A 150 13.48 -3.84 -4.79
CA ARG A 150 13.23 -3.88 -6.23
C ARG A 150 14.42 -4.41 -7.03
N PHE A 151 15.63 -4.04 -6.66
CA PHE A 151 16.85 -4.43 -7.35
C PHE A 151 17.60 -5.57 -6.63
N HIS A 152 16.90 -6.41 -5.86
CA HIS A 152 17.47 -7.58 -5.18
C HIS A 152 18.72 -7.25 -4.34
N GLY A 153 18.76 -6.06 -3.72
CA GLY A 153 19.86 -5.60 -2.89
C GLY A 153 20.99 -4.86 -3.64
N ASP A 154 20.83 -4.59 -4.93
CA ASP A 154 21.78 -3.75 -5.69
C ASP A 154 21.62 -2.27 -5.25
N ALA A 155 22.45 -1.88 -4.29
CA ALA A 155 22.40 -0.55 -3.67
C ALA A 155 22.74 0.57 -4.65
N ASP A 156 23.60 0.33 -5.63
CA ASP A 156 23.98 1.33 -6.63
C ASP A 156 22.83 1.64 -7.58
N ARG A 157 22.09 0.60 -8.01
CA ARG A 157 20.87 0.80 -8.81
C ARG A 157 19.77 1.47 -7.98
N ALA A 158 19.63 1.10 -6.71
CA ALA A 158 18.64 1.68 -5.82
C ALA A 158 18.89 3.19 -5.59
N ALA A 159 20.14 3.60 -5.35
CA ALA A 159 20.51 5.00 -5.15
C ALA A 159 20.24 5.87 -6.39
N LYS A 160 20.52 5.35 -7.59
CA LYS A 160 20.28 6.07 -8.85
C LYS A 160 18.82 6.46 -9.09
N VAL A 161 17.87 5.78 -8.45
CA VAL A 161 16.44 6.11 -8.57
C VAL A 161 16.17 7.54 -8.06
N TYR A 162 16.88 7.94 -7.01
CA TYR A 162 16.67 9.21 -6.32
C TYR A 162 17.67 10.31 -6.70
N GLU A 163 18.64 9.99 -7.56
CA GLU A 163 19.66 10.94 -8.00
C GLU A 163 19.04 12.17 -8.66
N GLY A 164 19.46 13.37 -8.23
CA GLY A 164 19.00 14.65 -8.78
C GLY A 164 17.55 15.02 -8.47
N ILE A 165 16.93 14.40 -7.46
CA ILE A 165 15.59 14.79 -6.97
C ILE A 165 15.56 14.68 -5.44
N LYS A 166 14.83 15.58 -4.78
CA LYS A 166 14.44 15.38 -3.38
C LYS A 166 13.16 14.52 -3.37
N PRO A 167 13.25 13.23 -3.02
CA PRO A 167 12.09 12.34 -2.99
C PRO A 167 11.17 12.66 -1.81
N LEU A 168 9.99 12.06 -1.79
CA LEU A 168 9.17 11.96 -0.60
C LEU A 168 9.82 10.97 0.40
N THR A 169 9.45 11.10 1.64
CA THR A 169 9.80 10.17 2.75
C THR A 169 8.60 9.33 3.16
N GLY A 170 8.82 8.33 3.99
CA GLY A 170 7.73 7.57 4.60
C GLY A 170 6.82 8.45 5.46
N ASP A 171 7.40 9.44 6.15
CA ASP A 171 6.68 10.38 7.01
C ASP A 171 5.72 11.28 6.20
N ASP A 172 6.11 11.74 5.01
CA ASP A 172 5.23 12.52 4.13
C ASP A 172 3.96 11.73 3.76
N ILE A 173 4.08 10.40 3.60
CA ILE A 173 2.95 9.52 3.30
C ILE A 173 2.14 9.24 4.57
N ALA A 174 2.80 9.05 5.70
CA ALA A 174 2.15 8.82 6.99
C ALA A 174 1.29 10.03 7.42
N ASP A 175 1.78 11.26 7.24
CA ASP A 175 1.04 12.49 7.52
C ASP A 175 -0.27 12.54 6.72
N VAL A 176 -0.23 12.19 5.44
CA VAL A 176 -1.43 12.13 4.59
C VAL A 176 -2.35 11.00 5.04
N ALA A 177 -1.82 9.83 5.41
CA ALA A 177 -2.63 8.73 5.93
C ALA A 177 -3.36 9.12 7.22
N VAL A 178 -2.68 9.80 8.14
CA VAL A 178 -3.27 10.35 9.38
C VAL A 178 -4.34 11.39 9.07
N TYR A 179 -4.06 12.32 8.15
CA TYR A 179 -5.05 13.32 7.70
C TYR A 179 -6.32 12.66 7.18
N VAL A 180 -6.17 11.66 6.30
CA VAL A 180 -7.29 10.93 5.71
C VAL A 180 -8.05 10.12 6.77
N ALA A 181 -7.34 9.46 7.70
CA ALA A 181 -7.96 8.69 8.77
C ALA A 181 -8.82 9.57 9.69
N ASN A 182 -8.36 10.81 9.97
CA ASN A 182 -9.03 11.77 10.83
C ASN A 182 -10.11 12.62 10.14
N ALA A 183 -10.36 12.42 8.84
CA ALA A 183 -11.46 13.12 8.17
C ALA A 183 -12.81 12.82 8.85
N PRO A 184 -13.75 13.79 8.89
CA PRO A 184 -15.07 13.58 9.47
C PRO A 184 -15.79 12.36 8.88
N GLU A 185 -16.58 11.65 9.68
CA GLU A 185 -17.21 10.37 9.29
C GLU A 185 -18.02 10.45 7.98
N HIS A 186 -18.65 11.58 7.70
CA HIS A 186 -19.41 11.79 6.47
C HIS A 186 -18.55 12.16 5.26
N VAL A 187 -17.22 12.30 5.45
CA VAL A 187 -16.29 12.69 4.37
C VAL A 187 -15.54 11.45 3.86
N GLN A 188 -15.81 11.10 2.61
CA GLN A 188 -15.10 10.07 1.89
C GLN A 188 -13.98 10.70 1.05
N ILE A 189 -12.73 10.61 1.52
CA ILE A 189 -11.56 10.95 0.69
C ILE A 189 -11.23 9.70 -0.12
N ALA A 190 -11.69 9.67 -1.37
CA ALA A 190 -11.63 8.47 -2.20
C ALA A 190 -10.20 8.15 -2.67
N GLU A 191 -9.46 9.19 -3.05
CA GLU A 191 -8.11 9.05 -3.60
C GLU A 191 -7.27 10.28 -3.29
N VAL A 192 -5.98 10.08 -2.98
CA VAL A 192 -5.00 11.16 -2.83
C VAL A 192 -3.74 10.79 -3.59
N THR A 193 -3.28 11.67 -4.48
CA THR A 193 -2.00 11.55 -5.16
C THR A 193 -0.97 12.46 -4.48
N ILE A 194 0.18 11.90 -4.09
CA ILE A 194 1.25 12.61 -3.41
C ILE A 194 2.52 12.48 -4.25
N LEU A 195 3.06 13.61 -4.71
CA LEU A 195 4.24 13.67 -5.59
C LEU A 195 5.35 14.48 -4.94
N ALA A 196 6.59 14.09 -5.20
CA ALA A 196 7.72 15.01 -4.99
C ALA A 196 7.55 16.24 -5.89
N THR A 197 7.94 17.43 -5.43
CA THR A 197 7.70 18.71 -6.14
C THR A 197 8.15 18.70 -7.60
N HIS A 198 9.25 17.99 -7.90
CA HIS A 198 9.80 17.93 -9.26
C HIS A 198 9.40 16.66 -10.04
N GLN A 199 8.41 15.93 -9.56
CA GLN A 199 7.82 14.77 -10.23
C GLN A 199 6.42 15.10 -10.74
N ALA A 200 6.20 15.01 -12.04
CA ALA A 200 4.88 15.26 -12.65
C ALA A 200 4.12 13.96 -12.96
N SER A 201 4.84 12.84 -13.15
CA SER A 201 4.26 11.51 -13.40
C SER A 201 5.27 10.41 -13.06
N GLY A 202 4.92 9.15 -13.33
CA GLY A 202 5.84 8.03 -13.18
C GLY A 202 7.09 8.09 -14.08
N SER A 203 7.00 8.81 -15.22
CA SER A 203 8.08 8.93 -16.21
C SER A 203 8.60 10.37 -16.41
N VAL A 204 7.91 11.37 -15.87
CA VAL A 204 8.30 12.79 -16.03
C VAL A 204 8.80 13.32 -14.69
N ILE A 205 10.12 13.39 -14.57
CA ILE A 205 10.83 13.87 -13.39
C ILE A 205 11.84 14.92 -13.84
N LYS A 206 11.83 16.11 -13.24
CA LYS A 206 12.86 17.12 -13.43
C LYS A 206 13.99 16.89 -12.44
N ARG A 207 15.12 16.40 -12.93
CA ARG A 207 16.34 16.23 -12.13
C ARG A 207 17.21 17.49 -12.22
N THR A 208 17.83 17.86 -11.11
CA THR A 208 18.71 19.02 -10.98
C THR A 208 20.12 18.60 -10.63
#